data_cd27a791501b4ca49b520ca870ac8ab7
#
_entry.id   cd27a791501b4ca49b520ca870ac8ab7
#
_cell.length_a   1.000
_cell.length_b   1.000
_cell.length_c   1.000
_cell.angle_alpha   90.00
_cell.angle_beta   90.00
_cell.angle_gamma   90.00
#
_symmetry.space_group_name_H-M   'P 1'
#
loop_
_entity.id
_entity.type
_entity.pdbx_description
1 polymer ?
#
loop_
_entity_poly.entity_id
_entity_poly.type
_entity_poly.pdbx_seq_one_letter_code
_entity_poly.pdbx_strand_id
1 'polypeptide(L)'
;VTIPTNIWFNPSLNARRLASTLTIADNLLIGTAVVMANLFPTMKVDIGNRKSGVSPPELAVNLYQQQNSKRLADTDEFTFGLEITYIPKDSTDRAEISHTIFLLLQNLDVIPSDIGTFRMLDKSSDITDGLGHVTGNVTAWEILPDDSAIIQKATKEVNI
;
A
#
# COMPACT_ATOMS: atom_id res chain seq x y z
N VAL A 1 -4.85 3.03 -13.54
CA VAL A 1 -5.64 2.15 -12.68
C VAL A 1 -6.98 2.81 -12.40
N THR A 2 -8.05 2.07 -12.70
CA THR A 2 -9.41 2.54 -12.41
C THR A 2 -9.68 2.44 -10.91
N ILE A 3 -10.20 3.50 -10.30
CA ILE A 3 -10.49 3.56 -8.88
C ILE A 3 -11.92 3.09 -8.62
N PRO A 4 -12.14 1.98 -7.91
CA PRO A 4 -13.47 1.56 -7.48
C PRO A 4 -14.14 2.58 -6.55
N THR A 5 -15.47 2.61 -6.55
CA THR A 5 -16.25 3.59 -5.79
C THR A 5 -16.32 3.30 -4.30
N ASN A 6 -15.95 2.09 -3.88
CA ASN A 6 -15.97 1.69 -2.47
C ASN A 6 -14.68 1.99 -1.71
N ILE A 7 -13.77 2.77 -2.31
CA ILE A 7 -12.55 3.25 -1.64
C ILE A 7 -12.79 4.63 -1.04
N TRP A 8 -12.40 4.77 0.22
CA TRP A 8 -12.44 6.04 0.94
C TRP A 8 -11.02 6.54 1.18
N PHE A 9 -10.71 7.68 0.58
CA PHE A 9 -9.38 8.26 0.70
C PHE A 9 -9.29 9.15 1.94
N ASN A 10 -8.19 9.03 2.66
CA ASN A 10 -7.80 10.05 3.63
C ASN A 10 -7.72 11.41 2.90
N PRO A 11 -8.19 12.51 3.53
CA PRO A 11 -8.17 13.83 2.87
C PRO A 11 -6.81 14.27 2.36
N SER A 12 -5.74 14.04 3.12
CA SER A 12 -4.39 14.41 2.68
C SER A 12 -3.90 13.57 1.51
N LEU A 13 -4.20 12.28 1.50
CA LEU A 13 -3.88 11.39 0.38
C LEU A 13 -4.67 11.80 -0.87
N ASN A 14 -5.94 12.12 -0.70
CA ASN A 14 -6.78 12.56 -1.81
C ASN A 14 -6.28 13.89 -2.40
N ALA A 15 -5.83 14.81 -1.56
CA ALA A 15 -5.23 16.06 -2.01
C ALA A 15 -3.98 15.82 -2.86
N ARG A 16 -3.09 14.91 -2.43
CA ARG A 16 -1.91 14.53 -3.22
C ARG A 16 -2.29 13.86 -4.53
N ARG A 17 -3.32 13.01 -4.50
CA ARG A 17 -3.81 12.35 -5.71
C ARG A 17 -4.32 13.34 -6.74
N LEU A 18 -5.10 14.32 -6.32
CA LEU A 18 -5.63 15.36 -7.20
C LEU A 18 -4.54 16.31 -7.70
N ALA A 19 -3.50 16.54 -6.91
CA ALA A 19 -2.36 17.38 -7.29
C ALA A 19 -1.29 16.63 -8.09
N SER A 20 -1.45 15.33 -8.33
CA SER A 20 -0.47 14.47 -8.99
C SER A 20 0.90 14.46 -8.30
N THR A 21 0.89 14.50 -6.97
CA THR A 21 2.12 14.50 -6.15
C THR A 21 2.25 13.23 -5.30
N LEU A 22 1.70 12.11 -5.76
CA LEU A 22 1.74 10.84 -5.04
C LEU A 22 3.18 10.31 -4.94
N THR A 23 3.52 9.84 -3.75
CA THR A 23 4.79 9.13 -3.49
C THR A 23 4.68 7.66 -3.87
N ILE A 24 5.80 6.93 -3.83
CA ILE A 24 5.79 5.46 -3.99
C ILE A 24 4.91 4.82 -2.93
N ALA A 25 5.01 5.28 -1.67
CA ALA A 25 4.19 4.78 -0.57
C ALA A 25 2.69 5.02 -0.82
N ASP A 26 2.33 6.19 -1.31
CA ASP A 26 0.95 6.51 -1.67
C ASP A 26 0.42 5.57 -2.78
N ASN A 27 1.23 5.33 -3.80
CA ASN A 27 0.87 4.43 -4.89
C ASN A 27 0.70 2.98 -4.41
N LEU A 28 1.52 2.54 -3.47
CA LEU A 28 1.36 1.21 -2.86
C LEU A 28 0.04 1.11 -2.09
N LEU A 29 -0.30 2.11 -1.29
CA LEU A 29 -1.56 2.13 -0.54
C LEU A 29 -2.77 2.12 -1.48
N ILE A 30 -2.76 2.96 -2.49
CA ILE A 30 -3.85 3.04 -3.47
C ILE A 30 -3.96 1.72 -4.25
N GLY A 31 -2.85 1.18 -4.72
CA GLY A 31 -2.84 -0.09 -5.45
C GLY A 31 -3.39 -1.23 -4.61
N THR A 32 -3.00 -1.32 -3.35
CA THR A 32 -3.53 -2.32 -2.41
C THR A 32 -5.03 -2.15 -2.19
N ALA A 33 -5.48 -0.92 -1.98
CA ALA A 33 -6.91 -0.62 -1.81
C ALA A 33 -7.72 -1.00 -3.06
N VAL A 34 -7.20 -0.78 -4.26
CA VAL A 34 -7.86 -1.16 -5.51
C VAL A 34 -8.02 -2.68 -5.60
N VAL A 35 -6.98 -3.45 -5.28
CA VAL A 35 -7.07 -4.92 -5.26
C VAL A 35 -8.15 -5.37 -4.27
N MET A 36 -8.15 -4.83 -3.07
CA MET A 36 -9.13 -5.18 -2.04
C MET A 36 -10.55 -4.77 -2.43
N ALA A 37 -10.73 -3.58 -2.99
CA ALA A 37 -12.04 -3.09 -3.39
C ALA A 37 -12.64 -3.89 -4.55
N ASN A 38 -11.81 -4.39 -5.47
CA ASN A 38 -12.26 -5.27 -6.54
C ASN A 38 -12.57 -6.68 -6.03
N LEU A 39 -11.80 -7.15 -5.03
CA LEU A 39 -12.03 -8.47 -4.43
C LEU A 39 -13.31 -8.49 -3.58
N PHE A 40 -13.62 -7.38 -2.91
CA PHE A 40 -14.79 -7.23 -2.06
C PHE A 40 -15.60 -5.99 -2.47
N PRO A 41 -16.38 -6.06 -3.56
CA PRO A 41 -17.02 -4.87 -4.13
C PRO A 41 -18.08 -4.22 -3.23
N THR A 42 -18.64 -4.97 -2.28
CA THR A 42 -19.66 -4.47 -1.36
C THR A 42 -19.11 -3.96 -0.02
N MET A 43 -17.80 -4.11 0.16
CA MET A 43 -17.11 -3.72 1.38
C MET A 43 -16.50 -2.34 1.23
N LYS A 44 -16.55 -1.54 2.28
CA LYS A 44 -15.83 -0.27 2.32
C LYS A 44 -14.33 -0.55 2.51
N VAL A 45 -13.51 0.12 1.71
CA VAL A 45 -12.05 0.09 1.83
C VAL A 45 -11.57 1.48 2.20
N ASP A 46 -10.88 1.59 3.32
CA ASP A 46 -10.37 2.84 3.86
C ASP A 46 -8.85 2.89 3.78
N ILE A 47 -8.30 4.02 3.38
CA ILE A 47 -6.86 4.21 3.30
C ILE A 47 -6.42 5.23 4.35
N GLY A 48 -5.53 4.78 5.23
CA GLY A 48 -4.98 5.64 6.27
C GLY A 48 -5.85 5.67 7.52
N ASN A 49 -5.52 6.58 8.41
CA ASN A 49 -6.23 6.74 9.66
C ASN A 49 -7.58 7.40 9.46
N ARG A 50 -8.56 6.84 10.13
CA ARG A 50 -9.92 7.29 10.07
C ARG A 50 -10.25 8.17 11.28
N LYS A 51 -10.91 9.28 11.02
CA LYS A 51 -11.36 10.22 12.09
C LYS A 51 -12.78 9.95 12.56
N SER A 52 -13.56 9.21 11.81
CA SER A 52 -14.97 8.93 12.12
C SER A 52 -15.25 7.44 12.17
N GLY A 53 -16.36 7.09 12.79
CA GLY A 53 -16.72 5.71 13.07
C GLY A 53 -16.65 4.72 11.92
N VAL A 54 -16.63 3.46 12.28
CA VAL A 54 -16.52 2.33 11.37
C VAL A 54 -17.88 1.98 10.78
N SER A 55 -17.88 1.52 9.53
CA SER A 55 -19.08 0.97 8.86
C SER A 55 -18.82 -0.49 8.48
N PRO A 56 -18.89 -1.42 9.44
CA PRO A 56 -18.60 -2.84 9.15
C PRO A 56 -19.62 -3.46 8.18
N PRO A 57 -19.18 -4.41 7.33
CA PRO A 57 -17.82 -4.91 7.21
C PRO A 57 -16.93 -3.94 6.42
N GLU A 58 -15.67 -3.86 6.83
CA GLU A 58 -14.76 -2.85 6.31
C GLU A 58 -13.32 -3.35 6.30
N LEU A 59 -12.57 -2.88 5.31
CA LEU A 59 -11.13 -3.10 5.21
C LEU A 59 -10.40 -1.76 5.36
N ALA A 60 -9.29 -1.78 6.06
CA ALA A 60 -8.40 -0.64 6.18
C ALA A 60 -6.99 -1.05 5.80
N VAL A 61 -6.28 -0.18 5.09
CA VAL A 61 -4.90 -0.42 4.71
C VAL A 61 -4.01 0.69 5.24
N ASN A 62 -2.88 0.30 5.83
CA ASN A 62 -1.89 1.21 6.40
C ASN A 62 -0.48 0.67 6.18
N LEU A 63 0.49 1.57 6.25
CA LEU A 63 1.89 1.21 6.38
C LEU A 63 2.28 1.34 7.84
N TYR A 64 2.72 0.24 8.45
CA TYR A 64 3.18 0.26 9.85
C TYR A 64 4.69 0.47 9.96
N GLN A 65 5.42 0.31 8.87
CA GLN A 65 6.87 0.46 8.82
C GLN A 65 7.30 0.96 7.45
N GLN A 66 8.26 1.87 7.44
CA GLN A 66 8.90 2.36 6.23
C GLN A 66 10.39 2.47 6.48
N GLN A 67 11.20 1.92 5.58
CA GLN A 67 12.65 1.98 5.64
C GLN A 67 13.21 2.38 4.29
N ASN A 68 14.31 3.12 4.32
CA ASN A 68 15.03 3.52 3.13
C ASN A 68 16.49 3.08 3.25
N SER A 69 17.01 2.50 2.19
CA SER A 69 18.43 2.17 2.06
C SER A 69 18.94 2.68 0.73
N LYS A 70 20.02 3.41 0.78
CA LYS A 70 20.76 3.78 -0.42
C LYS A 70 21.49 2.55 -0.93
N ARG A 71 21.30 2.25 -2.20
CA ARG A 71 22.04 1.19 -2.88
C ARG A 71 23.20 1.80 -3.68
N LEU A 72 23.29 1.52 -4.94
CA LEU A 72 24.27 2.20 -5.80
C LEU A 72 23.85 3.65 -6.02
N ALA A 73 24.77 4.48 -6.43
CA ALA A 73 24.73 5.96 -6.42
C ALA A 73 23.39 6.62 -6.71
N ASP A 74 22.54 6.03 -7.55
CA ASP A 74 21.31 6.66 -8.04
C ASP A 74 20.05 5.87 -7.66
N THR A 75 20.16 4.85 -6.82
CA THR A 75 19.04 3.97 -6.49
C THR A 75 18.75 4.00 -5.00
N ASP A 76 17.53 4.37 -4.66
CA ASP A 76 16.97 4.21 -3.31
C ASP A 76 16.13 2.94 -3.26
N GLU A 77 16.36 2.15 -2.22
CA GLU A 77 15.50 1.02 -1.90
C GLU A 77 14.60 1.38 -0.74
N PHE A 78 13.31 1.16 -0.92
CA PHE A 78 12.31 1.32 0.13
C PHE A 78 11.73 -0.03 0.50
N THR A 79 11.65 -0.29 1.79
CA THR A 79 10.95 -1.46 2.32
C THR A 79 9.78 -0.99 3.17
N PHE A 80 8.60 -1.49 2.84
CA PHE A 80 7.36 -1.14 3.52
C PHE A 80 6.80 -2.34 4.25
N GLY A 81 6.39 -2.13 5.51
CA GLY A 81 5.51 -3.04 6.19
C GLY A 81 4.07 -2.63 5.92
N LEU A 82 3.33 -3.48 5.21
CA LEU A 82 1.95 -3.23 4.83
C LEU A 82 1.03 -4.01 5.76
N GLU A 83 0.01 -3.34 6.30
CA GLU A 83 -0.99 -3.96 7.15
C GLU A 83 -2.38 -3.71 6.59
N ILE A 84 -3.16 -4.79 6.49
CA ILE A 84 -4.58 -4.73 6.18
C ILE A 84 -5.34 -5.21 7.40
N THR A 85 -6.32 -4.42 7.85
CA THR A 85 -7.21 -4.77 8.95
C THR A 85 -8.61 -5.02 8.40
N TYR A 86 -9.16 -6.20 8.72
CA TYR A 86 -10.54 -6.51 8.43
C TYR A 86 -11.39 -6.30 9.68
N ILE A 87 -12.39 -5.43 9.58
CA ILE A 87 -13.36 -5.16 10.63
C ILE A 87 -14.66 -5.84 10.24
N PRO A 88 -15.00 -6.99 10.86
CA PRO A 88 -16.18 -7.76 10.49
C PRO A 88 -17.46 -7.12 11.03
N LYS A 89 -18.58 -7.50 10.44
CA LYS A 89 -19.88 -7.12 10.97
C LYS A 89 -20.16 -7.82 12.32
N ASP A 90 -19.72 -9.08 12.45
CA ASP A 90 -19.82 -9.86 13.68
C ASP A 90 -18.42 -10.31 14.11
N SER A 91 -17.91 -9.69 15.16
CA SER A 91 -16.57 -9.96 15.69
C SER A 91 -16.43 -11.36 16.33
N THR A 92 -17.53 -12.06 16.54
CA THR A 92 -17.53 -13.41 17.09
C THR A 92 -17.51 -14.50 16.01
N ASP A 93 -17.75 -14.16 14.77
CA ASP A 93 -17.74 -15.09 13.64
C ASP A 93 -16.32 -15.30 13.10
N ARG A 94 -15.55 -16.10 13.81
CA ARG A 94 -14.15 -16.39 13.44
C ARG A 94 -14.01 -17.10 12.10
N ALA A 95 -14.98 -17.90 11.72
CA ALA A 95 -14.95 -18.61 10.44
C ALA A 95 -15.04 -17.64 9.27
N GLU A 96 -15.89 -16.64 9.37
CA GLU A 96 -16.02 -15.58 8.36
C GLU A 96 -14.77 -14.71 8.29
N ILE A 97 -14.22 -14.32 9.45
CA ILE A 97 -12.98 -13.56 9.52
C ILE A 97 -11.83 -14.34 8.89
N SER A 98 -11.66 -15.60 9.24
CA SER A 98 -10.66 -16.50 8.67
C SER A 98 -10.78 -16.61 7.15
N HIS A 99 -11.98 -16.74 6.64
CA HIS A 99 -12.24 -16.84 5.22
C HIS A 99 -11.80 -15.57 4.49
N THR A 100 -12.17 -14.42 5.03
CA THR A 100 -11.80 -13.11 4.44
C THR A 100 -10.28 -12.90 4.44
N ILE A 101 -9.63 -13.22 5.56
CA ILE A 101 -8.16 -13.15 5.67
C ILE A 101 -7.49 -14.06 4.64
N PHE A 102 -7.99 -15.28 4.47
CA PHE A 102 -7.43 -16.22 3.51
C PHE A 102 -7.50 -15.70 2.09
N LEU A 103 -8.62 -15.09 1.71
CA LEU A 103 -8.77 -14.47 0.39
C LEU A 103 -7.78 -13.31 0.20
N LEU A 104 -7.55 -12.52 1.24
CA LEU A 104 -6.55 -11.47 1.20
C LEU A 104 -5.14 -12.04 1.01
N LEU A 105 -4.77 -13.07 1.77
CA LEU A 105 -3.48 -13.73 1.62
C LEU A 105 -3.26 -14.27 0.21
N GLN A 106 -4.31 -14.80 -0.39
CA GLN A 106 -4.27 -15.39 -1.73
C GLN A 106 -4.11 -14.35 -2.85
N ASN A 107 -4.68 -13.16 -2.67
CA ASN A 107 -4.85 -12.19 -3.74
C ASN A 107 -3.94 -10.97 -3.65
N LEU A 108 -3.09 -10.88 -2.65
CA LEU A 108 -2.20 -9.74 -2.45
C LEU A 108 -0.74 -10.01 -2.84
N ASP A 109 -0.46 -11.10 -3.54
CA ASP A 109 0.90 -11.39 -4.02
C ASP A 109 1.41 -10.31 -4.96
N VAL A 110 0.53 -9.83 -5.82
CA VAL A 110 0.82 -8.84 -6.85
C VAL A 110 -0.12 -7.67 -6.69
N ILE A 111 0.43 -6.48 -6.58
CA ILE A 111 -0.31 -5.23 -6.39
C ILE A 111 -0.01 -4.30 -7.55
N PRO A 112 -0.89 -4.23 -8.56
CA PRO A 112 -0.72 -3.28 -9.66
C PRO A 112 -0.92 -1.84 -9.20
N SER A 113 -0.16 -0.92 -9.77
CA SER A 113 -0.29 0.51 -9.51
C SER A 113 0.00 1.31 -10.77
N ASP A 114 -0.19 2.62 -10.72
CA ASP A 114 0.10 3.52 -11.85
C ASP A 114 1.60 3.66 -12.12
N ILE A 115 2.45 3.33 -11.17
CA ILE A 115 3.91 3.44 -11.32
C ILE A 115 4.59 2.08 -11.53
N GLY A 116 3.85 1.00 -11.57
CA GLY A 116 4.37 -0.35 -11.74
C GLY A 116 3.69 -1.35 -10.82
N THR A 117 4.24 -2.53 -10.73
CA THR A 117 3.68 -3.63 -9.95
C THR A 117 4.53 -3.88 -8.71
N PHE A 118 3.88 -3.89 -7.55
CA PHE A 118 4.50 -4.28 -6.29
C PHE A 118 4.25 -5.76 -6.02
N ARG A 119 5.15 -6.36 -5.26
CA ARG A 119 4.99 -7.73 -4.75
C ARG A 119 5.00 -7.71 -3.23
N MET A 120 4.02 -8.34 -2.62
CA MET A 120 3.94 -8.50 -1.18
C MET A 120 4.50 -9.86 -0.79
N LEU A 121 5.53 -9.84 0.06
CA LEU A 121 6.24 -11.03 0.51
C LEU A 121 6.05 -11.22 2.01
N ASP A 122 6.34 -12.44 2.48
CA ASP A 122 6.32 -12.79 3.90
C ASP A 122 4.97 -12.45 4.55
N LYS A 123 3.89 -12.76 3.85
CA LYS A 123 2.54 -12.50 4.33
C LYS A 123 2.19 -13.41 5.49
N SER A 124 1.61 -12.82 6.51
CA SER A 124 1.06 -13.55 7.65
C SER A 124 -0.25 -12.91 8.09
N SER A 125 -1.02 -13.65 8.86
CA SER A 125 -2.29 -13.16 9.36
C SER A 125 -2.54 -13.62 10.79
N ASP A 126 -3.33 -12.85 11.51
CA ASP A 126 -3.87 -13.25 12.81
C ASP A 126 -5.28 -12.68 13.00
N ILE A 127 -5.92 -13.17 14.05
CA ILE A 127 -7.21 -12.65 14.51
C ILE A 127 -7.01 -12.21 15.94
N THR A 128 -7.14 -10.93 16.20
CA THR A 128 -6.94 -10.32 17.52
C THR A 128 -8.08 -9.36 17.78
N ASP A 129 -8.68 -9.47 18.96
CA ASP A 129 -9.79 -8.63 19.41
C ASP A 129 -10.98 -8.60 18.43
N GLY A 130 -11.26 -9.73 17.80
CA GLY A 130 -12.34 -9.85 16.84
C GLY A 130 -12.08 -9.16 15.49
N LEU A 131 -10.85 -8.76 15.24
CA LEU A 131 -10.41 -8.18 13.97
C LEU A 131 -9.46 -9.13 13.26
N GLY A 132 -9.51 -9.12 11.92
CA GLY A 132 -8.54 -9.83 11.11
C GLY A 132 -7.40 -8.91 10.71
N HIS A 133 -6.17 -9.40 10.78
CA HIS A 133 -4.98 -8.66 10.35
C HIS A 133 -4.19 -9.47 9.34
N VAL A 134 -3.76 -8.80 8.28
CA VAL A 134 -2.83 -9.36 7.30
C VAL A 134 -1.65 -8.39 7.19
N THR A 135 -0.46 -8.91 7.35
CA THR A 135 0.78 -8.13 7.23
C THR A 135 1.70 -8.75 6.20
N GLY A 136 2.54 -7.93 5.60
CA GLY A 136 3.55 -8.39 4.67
C GLY A 136 4.52 -7.27 4.34
N ASN A 137 5.55 -7.63 3.60
CA ASN A 137 6.63 -6.71 3.21
C ASN A 137 6.58 -6.44 1.72
N VAL A 138 6.80 -5.19 1.35
CA VAL A 138 6.93 -4.75 -0.02
C VAL A 138 8.24 -3.99 -0.15
N THR A 139 9.04 -4.37 -1.15
CA THR A 139 10.28 -3.64 -1.48
C THR A 139 10.12 -2.97 -2.83
N ALA A 140 10.50 -1.71 -2.92
CA ALA A 140 10.46 -0.93 -4.13
C ALA A 140 11.77 -0.17 -4.31
N TRP A 141 12.15 0.05 -5.56
CA TRP A 141 13.34 0.83 -5.90
C TRP A 141 12.93 2.07 -6.65
N GLU A 142 13.53 3.19 -6.27
CA GLU A 142 13.40 4.44 -6.99
C GLU A 142 14.76 4.81 -7.57
N ILE A 143 14.79 4.98 -8.90
CA ILE A 143 15.93 5.56 -9.56
C ILE A 143 15.73 7.06 -9.47
N LEU A 144 16.59 7.73 -8.69
CA LEU A 144 16.50 9.17 -8.51
C LEU A 144 16.62 9.87 -9.86
N PRO A 145 15.74 10.84 -10.16
CA PRO A 145 15.90 11.64 -11.34
C PRO A 145 17.24 12.36 -11.25
N ASP A 146 17.89 12.42 -12.35
CA ASP A 146 19.30 12.71 -12.49
C ASP A 146 19.61 14.21 -12.35
N ASP A 147 19.35 14.78 -11.18
CA ASP A 147 20.07 15.99 -10.77
C ASP A 147 21.56 15.71 -10.70
N SER A 148 21.90 14.47 -10.37
CA SER A 148 23.24 13.95 -10.52
C SER A 148 23.68 13.87 -11.98
N ALA A 149 22.80 13.78 -12.99
CA ALA A 149 23.23 13.80 -14.39
C ALA A 149 23.79 15.14 -14.79
N ILE A 150 23.25 16.22 -14.29
CA ILE A 150 23.84 17.55 -14.53
C ILE A 150 25.20 17.63 -13.84
N ILE A 151 25.30 17.15 -12.61
CA ILE A 151 26.56 17.10 -11.86
C ILE A 151 27.51 16.09 -12.47
N GLN A 152 27.06 14.90 -12.84
CA GLN A 152 27.86 13.89 -13.51
C GLN A 152 28.32 14.34 -14.88
N LYS A 153 27.46 15.00 -15.61
CA LYS A 153 27.77 15.57 -16.91
C LYS A 153 28.81 16.65 -16.79
N ALA A 154 28.66 17.53 -15.82
CA ALA A 154 29.66 18.55 -15.51
C ALA A 154 30.98 17.92 -15.06
N THR A 155 30.92 16.88 -14.24
CA THR A 155 32.12 16.14 -13.79
C THR A 155 32.82 15.44 -14.95
N LYS A 156 32.09 14.84 -15.86
CA LYS A 156 32.64 14.24 -17.07
C LYS A 156 33.31 15.29 -17.97
N GLU A 157 32.72 16.44 -18.12
CA GLU A 157 33.28 17.53 -18.89
C GLU A 157 34.56 18.08 -18.26
N VAL A 158 34.65 18.04 -16.93
CA VAL A 158 35.83 18.49 -16.18
C VAL A 158 36.94 17.46 -16.20
N ASN A 159 36.63 16.17 -16.24
CA ASN A 159 37.61 15.07 -16.17
C ASN A 159 38.07 14.57 -17.55
N ILE A 160 37.59 15.17 -18.57
CA ILE A 160 38.04 14.92 -19.94
C ILE A 160 39.13 15.96 -20.31
#